data_04a9123f5fe5d3b6d160996698477e8b
#
_entry.id   04a9123f5fe5d3b6d160996698477e8b
#
_cell.length_a   1.000
_cell.length_b   1.000
_cell.length_c   1.000
_cell.angle_alpha   90.00
_cell.angle_beta   90.00
_cell.angle_gamma   90.00
#
_symmetry.space_group_name_H-M   'P 1'
#
loop_
_entity.id
_entity.type
_entity.pdbx_description
1 polymer ?
#
loop_
_entity_poly.entity_id
_entity_poly.type
_entity_poly.pdbx_seq_one_letter_code
_entity_poly.pdbx_strand_id
1 'polypeptide(L)'
;MAVASRAIPTLLRGVSQAADSTKQADHADIQDNADSDPVLGLAKRSGTQFVSNLITGETTVGSPHITTINRDVTERYVVIFTTNNVRVFELDGTEKTVNKPDGVSYLSCTTPRSQIKTITIADFTFVVNTS
;
A
#
# COMPACT_ATOMS: atom_id res chain seq x y z
N MET A 1 24.38 -46.81 -1.35
CA MET A 1 24.28 -45.39 -1.75
C MET A 1 24.05 -44.60 -0.47
N ALA A 2 24.98 -43.75 -0.05
CA ALA A 2 24.82 -42.96 1.18
C ALA A 2 23.81 -41.81 0.88
N VAL A 3 22.75 -41.74 1.66
CA VAL A 3 21.79 -40.64 1.60
C VAL A 3 22.41 -39.46 2.34
N ALA A 4 22.75 -38.39 1.62
CA ALA A 4 23.18 -37.15 2.24
C ALA A 4 21.95 -36.44 2.83
N SER A 5 21.89 -36.37 4.15
CA SER A 5 20.87 -35.60 4.86
C SER A 5 21.44 -34.23 5.22
N ARG A 6 20.78 -33.17 4.80
CA ARG A 6 21.11 -31.78 5.19
C ARG A 6 19.95 -31.22 6.01
N ALA A 7 20.23 -30.85 7.24
CA ALA A 7 19.27 -30.08 8.02
C ALA A 7 19.31 -28.60 7.55
N ILE A 8 18.15 -28.05 7.20
CA ILE A 8 18.01 -26.63 6.91
C ILE A 8 17.66 -25.97 8.24
N PRO A 9 18.56 -25.15 8.83
CA PRO A 9 18.22 -24.38 10.01
C PRO A 9 17.14 -23.34 9.65
N THR A 10 16.59 -22.71 10.65
CA THR A 10 15.51 -21.73 10.51
C THR A 10 15.78 -20.69 9.42
N LEU A 11 14.86 -20.51 8.47
CA LEU A 11 14.96 -19.54 7.36
C LEU A 11 14.63 -18.13 7.86
N LEU A 12 15.40 -17.62 8.82
CA LEU A 12 15.13 -16.36 9.52
C LEU A 12 15.68 -15.14 8.81
N ARG A 13 16.65 -15.33 7.92
CA ARG A 13 17.33 -14.21 7.25
C ARG A 13 16.64 -13.74 5.98
N GLY A 14 15.49 -14.32 5.64
CA GLY A 14 14.72 -13.95 4.46
C GLY A 14 15.39 -14.37 3.16
N VAL A 15 15.06 -13.66 2.07
CA VAL A 15 15.56 -13.96 0.72
C VAL A 15 16.89 -13.25 0.47
N SER A 16 17.87 -14.00 -0.04
CA SER A 16 19.16 -13.45 -0.46
C SER A 16 19.33 -13.56 -1.98
N GLN A 17 19.78 -12.49 -2.60
CA GLN A 17 20.18 -12.45 -4.00
C GLN A 17 21.68 -12.74 -4.22
N ALA A 18 22.39 -13.13 -3.17
CA ALA A 18 23.78 -13.51 -3.28
C ALA A 18 23.94 -14.78 -4.12
N ALA A 19 25.09 -14.93 -4.78
CA ALA A 19 25.42 -16.15 -5.50
C ALA A 19 25.42 -17.37 -4.57
N ASP A 20 25.05 -18.54 -5.06
CA ASP A 20 24.91 -19.77 -4.28
C ASP A 20 26.17 -20.15 -3.51
N SER A 21 27.37 -19.81 -4.06
CA SER A 21 28.65 -20.04 -3.42
C SER A 21 28.91 -19.19 -2.16
N THR A 22 28.23 -18.07 -2.04
CA THR A 22 28.39 -17.11 -0.95
C THR A 22 27.15 -17.02 -0.05
N LYS A 23 26.09 -17.69 -0.45
CA LYS A 23 24.82 -17.71 0.25
C LYS A 23 24.91 -18.54 1.53
N GLN A 24 24.45 -17.98 2.63
CA GLN A 24 24.38 -18.71 3.90
C GLN A 24 23.22 -19.69 3.88
N ALA A 25 23.33 -20.78 4.63
CA ALA A 25 22.36 -21.88 4.60
C ALA A 25 20.99 -21.51 5.18
N ASP A 26 20.90 -20.41 5.90
CA ASP A 26 19.68 -19.90 6.55
C ASP A 26 18.94 -18.82 5.72
N HIS A 27 19.42 -18.55 4.49
CA HIS A 27 18.70 -17.72 3.51
C HIS A 27 17.81 -18.58 2.60
N ALA A 28 16.67 -18.02 2.21
CA ALA A 28 15.81 -18.56 1.19
C ALA A 28 16.17 -18.00 -0.20
N ASP A 29 15.84 -18.74 -1.26
CA ASP A 29 15.90 -18.25 -2.64
C ASP A 29 14.64 -17.47 -3.00
N ILE A 30 13.49 -17.97 -2.56
CA ILE A 30 12.17 -17.39 -2.80
C ILE A 30 11.37 -17.55 -1.52
N GLN A 31 10.60 -16.54 -1.19
CA GLN A 31 9.70 -16.56 -0.02
C GLN A 31 8.33 -16.03 -0.45
N ASP A 32 7.40 -16.95 -0.74
CA ASP A 32 6.05 -16.61 -1.13
C ASP A 32 5.07 -16.91 0.00
N ASN A 33 4.20 -15.95 0.32
CA ASN A 33 3.17 -16.06 1.36
C ASN A 33 3.69 -16.50 2.73
N ALA A 34 4.95 -16.19 3.01
CA ALA A 34 5.60 -16.50 4.27
C ALA A 34 6.19 -15.23 4.89
N ASP A 35 6.34 -15.23 6.20
CA ASP A 35 6.95 -14.17 6.98
C ASP A 35 8.02 -14.77 7.90
N SER A 36 9.18 -14.13 7.94
CA SER A 36 10.31 -14.57 8.75
C SER A 36 10.29 -13.81 10.08
N ASP A 37 9.95 -14.50 11.15
CA ASP A 37 9.93 -13.95 12.50
C ASP A 37 11.14 -14.46 13.31
N PRO A 38 11.90 -13.59 13.99
CA PRO A 38 13.06 -14.00 14.78
C PRO A 38 12.76 -14.96 15.91
N VAL A 39 11.51 -14.99 16.41
CA VAL A 39 11.08 -15.82 17.53
C VAL A 39 10.38 -17.08 17.05
N LEU A 40 9.47 -16.94 16.07
CA LEU A 40 8.62 -18.04 15.60
C LEU A 40 9.22 -18.80 14.41
N GLY A 41 10.26 -18.27 13.78
CA GLY A 41 10.84 -18.83 12.57
C GLY A 41 10.07 -18.41 11.32
N LEU A 42 10.03 -19.27 10.31
CA LEU A 42 9.26 -19.04 9.09
C LEU A 42 7.81 -19.41 9.33
N ALA A 43 6.95 -18.41 9.33
CA ALA A 43 5.50 -18.55 9.52
C ALA A 43 4.74 -18.22 8.22
N LYS A 44 3.50 -18.69 8.15
CA LYS A 44 2.59 -18.28 7.08
C LYS A 44 2.23 -16.80 7.26
N ARG A 45 2.30 -16.03 6.19
CA ARG A 45 1.84 -14.64 6.19
C ARG A 45 0.39 -14.55 6.69
N SER A 46 0.12 -13.56 7.51
CA SER A 46 -1.25 -13.25 7.96
C SER A 46 -2.17 -13.00 6.78
N GLY A 47 -3.40 -13.48 6.86
CA GLY A 47 -4.43 -13.22 5.87
C GLY A 47 -4.77 -11.73 5.78
N THR A 48 -5.32 -11.33 4.65
CA THR A 48 -5.92 -9.99 4.50
C THR A 48 -7.38 -10.05 4.94
N GLN A 49 -7.84 -9.01 5.60
CA GLN A 49 -9.23 -8.82 5.95
C GLN A 49 -9.83 -7.75 5.04
N PHE A 50 -11.01 -8.03 4.46
CA PHE A 50 -11.76 -7.00 3.76
C PHE A 50 -12.27 -5.98 4.78
N VAL A 51 -12.03 -4.70 4.51
CA VAL A 51 -12.48 -3.59 5.37
C VAL A 51 -13.73 -2.96 4.77
N SER A 52 -13.60 -2.35 3.60
CA SER A 52 -14.69 -1.61 2.98
C SER A 52 -14.48 -1.45 1.47
N ASN A 53 -15.57 -1.19 0.75
CA ASN A 53 -15.54 -0.71 -0.63
C ASN A 53 -15.70 0.82 -0.62
N LEU A 54 -14.60 1.53 -0.88
CA LEU A 54 -14.54 3.00 -0.74
C LEU A 54 -15.24 3.76 -1.86
N ILE A 55 -15.44 3.12 -3.02
CA ILE A 55 -16.00 3.80 -4.21
C ILE A 55 -17.35 3.16 -4.57
N THR A 56 -18.29 3.24 -3.64
CA THR A 56 -19.68 2.84 -3.88
C THR A 56 -20.46 4.01 -4.48
N GLY A 57 -21.28 3.72 -5.48
CA GLY A 57 -22.21 4.70 -6.07
C GLY A 57 -21.64 5.54 -7.21
N GLU A 58 -20.37 5.40 -7.59
CA GLU A 58 -19.81 6.02 -8.79
C GLU A 58 -19.89 5.06 -9.98
N THR A 59 -20.57 5.47 -11.04
CA THR A 59 -20.75 4.66 -12.26
C THR A 59 -19.47 4.58 -13.11
N THR A 60 -18.55 5.52 -12.92
CA THR A 60 -17.28 5.57 -13.68
C THR A 60 -16.15 6.03 -12.78
N VAL A 61 -15.50 5.11 -12.14
CA VAL A 61 -14.35 5.42 -11.28
C VAL A 61 -13.14 5.82 -12.13
N GLY A 62 -13.05 5.36 -13.35
CA GLY A 62 -11.91 5.59 -14.24
C GLY A 62 -10.62 5.07 -13.63
N SER A 63 -9.56 5.88 -13.73
CA SER A 63 -8.26 5.61 -13.10
C SER A 63 -8.03 6.64 -11.99
N PRO A 64 -8.50 6.43 -10.77
CA PRO A 64 -8.37 7.38 -9.68
C PRO A 64 -6.90 7.57 -9.26
N HIS A 65 -6.57 8.75 -8.78
CA HIS A 65 -5.33 8.96 -8.06
C HIS A 65 -5.58 8.72 -6.57
N ILE A 66 -4.81 7.83 -5.96
CA ILE A 66 -4.95 7.47 -4.56
C ILE A 66 -3.68 7.88 -3.83
N THR A 67 -3.84 8.60 -2.74
CA THR A 67 -2.76 8.95 -1.83
C THR A 67 -3.15 8.69 -0.40
N THR A 68 -2.18 8.56 0.49
CA THR A 68 -2.42 8.38 1.92
C THR A 68 -1.86 9.56 2.68
N ILE A 69 -2.61 10.02 3.67
CA ILE A 69 -2.15 10.96 4.67
C ILE A 69 -1.90 10.15 5.95
N ASN A 70 -0.67 10.18 6.44
CA ASN A 70 -0.28 9.48 7.65
C ASN A 70 0.41 10.48 8.58
N ARG A 71 -0.37 11.12 9.41
CA ARG A 71 0.08 12.17 10.32
C ARG A 71 0.58 11.58 11.64
N ASP A 72 -0.25 10.73 12.25
CA ASP A 72 0.09 9.99 13.46
C ASP A 72 -0.66 8.65 13.54
N VAL A 73 -0.69 8.01 14.70
CA VAL A 73 -1.36 6.70 14.90
C VAL A 73 -2.89 6.81 14.75
N THR A 74 -3.46 7.97 15.05
CA THR A 74 -4.91 8.22 15.06
C THR A 74 -5.39 8.96 13.82
N GLU A 75 -4.52 9.71 13.15
CA GLU A 75 -4.85 10.52 11.98
C GLU A 75 -4.24 9.93 10.70
N ARG A 76 -4.90 8.91 10.18
CA ARG A 76 -4.53 8.23 8.94
C ARG A 76 -5.71 8.18 8.00
N TYR A 77 -5.50 8.68 6.80
CA TYR A 77 -6.57 8.81 5.81
C TYR A 77 -6.13 8.27 4.45
N VAL A 78 -7.09 7.72 3.73
CA VAL A 78 -6.97 7.41 2.30
C VAL A 78 -7.71 8.49 1.54
N VAL A 79 -7.02 9.18 0.65
CA VAL A 79 -7.58 10.24 -0.19
C VAL A 79 -7.66 9.74 -1.61
N ILE A 80 -8.84 9.85 -2.20
CA ILE A 80 -9.14 9.37 -3.55
C ILE A 80 -9.58 10.56 -4.39
N PHE A 81 -8.82 10.85 -5.45
CA PHE A 81 -9.16 11.84 -6.46
C PHE A 81 -9.73 11.14 -7.68
N THR A 82 -10.94 11.49 -8.03
CA THR A 82 -11.60 11.12 -9.28
C THR A 82 -11.76 12.38 -10.15
N THR A 83 -12.30 12.23 -11.36
CA THR A 83 -12.61 13.41 -12.21
C THR A 83 -13.60 14.31 -11.49
N ASN A 84 -13.21 15.54 -11.24
CA ASN A 84 -14.00 16.57 -10.54
C ASN A 84 -14.41 16.23 -9.09
N ASN A 85 -13.74 15.28 -8.44
CA ASN A 85 -14.08 14.97 -7.04
C ASN A 85 -12.87 14.54 -6.22
N VAL A 86 -12.97 14.79 -4.92
CA VAL A 86 -12.04 14.27 -3.90
C VAL A 86 -12.85 13.72 -2.73
N ARG A 87 -12.50 12.52 -2.30
CA ARG A 87 -13.10 11.84 -1.15
C ARG A 87 -11.99 11.42 -0.19
N VAL A 88 -12.28 11.50 1.09
CA VAL A 88 -11.36 11.17 2.18
C VAL A 88 -11.99 10.11 3.06
N PHE A 89 -11.23 9.07 3.37
CA PHE A 89 -11.70 7.94 4.18
C PHE A 89 -10.72 7.67 5.32
N GLU A 90 -11.23 7.28 6.45
CA GLU A 90 -10.45 6.64 7.52
C GLU A 90 -10.05 5.21 7.09
N LEU A 91 -9.12 4.60 7.84
CA LEU A 91 -8.66 3.25 7.51
C LEU A 91 -9.73 2.16 7.73
N ASP A 92 -10.78 2.47 8.50
CA ASP A 92 -11.95 1.60 8.67
C ASP A 92 -12.98 1.71 7.54
N GLY A 93 -12.75 2.63 6.59
CA GLY A 93 -13.64 2.89 5.46
C GLY A 93 -14.69 3.97 5.70
N THR A 94 -14.69 4.61 6.86
CA THR A 94 -15.60 5.72 7.16
C THR A 94 -15.23 6.96 6.34
N GLU A 95 -16.19 7.49 5.58
CA GLU A 95 -15.97 8.69 4.76
C GLU A 95 -16.01 9.96 5.61
N LYS A 96 -15.05 10.83 5.43
CA LYS A 96 -15.00 12.17 6.04
C LYS A 96 -15.56 13.22 5.11
N THR A 97 -16.31 14.14 5.65
CA THR A 97 -16.81 15.30 4.91
C THR A 97 -15.65 16.21 4.50
N VAL A 98 -15.53 16.47 3.21
CA VAL A 98 -14.54 17.40 2.66
C VAL A 98 -15.22 18.72 2.36
N ASN A 99 -14.80 19.79 3.03
CA ASN A 99 -15.29 21.14 2.72
C ASN A 99 -14.61 21.65 1.45
N LYS A 100 -15.39 22.08 0.46
CA LYS A 100 -14.93 22.52 -0.87
C LYS A 100 -15.53 23.91 -1.20
N PRO A 101 -15.10 24.98 -0.49
CA PRO A 101 -15.72 26.29 -0.63
C PRO A 101 -15.57 26.86 -2.06
N ASP A 102 -14.45 26.57 -2.71
CA ASP A 102 -14.14 27.05 -4.09
C ASP A 102 -14.54 26.02 -5.17
N GLY A 103 -15.25 24.97 -4.79
CA GLY A 103 -15.67 23.90 -5.69
C GLY A 103 -14.53 22.92 -6.00
N VAL A 104 -14.72 22.16 -7.09
CA VAL A 104 -13.82 21.07 -7.50
C VAL A 104 -13.33 21.19 -8.96
N SER A 105 -13.59 22.30 -9.61
CA SER A 105 -13.24 22.50 -11.02
C SER A 105 -11.74 22.34 -11.30
N TYR A 106 -10.90 22.65 -10.34
CA TYR A 106 -9.45 22.44 -10.42
C TYR A 106 -9.06 20.96 -10.58
N LEU A 107 -9.92 20.05 -10.14
CA LEU A 107 -9.69 18.60 -10.26
C LEU A 107 -10.20 18.01 -11.59
N SER A 108 -10.63 18.87 -12.52
CA SER A 108 -11.09 18.43 -13.84
C SER A 108 -9.92 17.84 -14.64
N CYS A 109 -10.01 16.56 -14.92
CA CYS A 109 -8.99 15.82 -15.68
C CYS A 109 -9.59 14.53 -16.25
N THR A 110 -8.99 14.01 -17.31
CA THR A 110 -9.46 12.78 -17.97
C THR A 110 -8.89 11.52 -17.31
N THR A 111 -7.68 11.60 -16.77
CA THR A 111 -6.97 10.46 -16.18
C THR A 111 -6.34 10.88 -14.85
N PRO A 112 -7.11 10.91 -13.76
CA PRO A 112 -6.63 11.39 -12.45
C PRO A 112 -5.31 10.75 -12.01
N ARG A 113 -5.15 9.45 -12.22
CA ARG A 113 -3.95 8.70 -11.82
C ARG A 113 -2.65 9.27 -12.40
N SER A 114 -2.66 9.77 -13.62
CA SER A 114 -1.48 10.32 -14.27
C SER A 114 -1.38 11.83 -14.14
N GLN A 115 -2.52 12.53 -14.12
CA GLN A 115 -2.60 13.99 -14.20
C GLN A 115 -2.64 14.67 -12.82
N ILE A 116 -3.14 14.01 -11.80
CA ILE A 116 -3.08 14.52 -10.43
C ILE A 116 -1.79 14.07 -9.75
N LYS A 117 -1.09 15.01 -9.16
CA LYS A 117 0.10 14.77 -8.33
C LYS A 117 -0.13 15.35 -6.95
N THR A 118 0.29 14.65 -5.94
CA THR A 118 0.11 15.06 -4.54
C THR A 118 1.40 14.93 -3.77
N ILE A 119 1.62 15.88 -2.87
CA ILE A 119 2.68 15.81 -1.87
C ILE A 119 2.14 16.36 -0.55
N THR A 120 2.39 15.63 0.53
CA THR A 120 2.00 16.06 1.88
C THR A 120 3.23 16.54 2.62
N ILE A 121 3.16 17.76 3.14
CA ILE A 121 4.22 18.39 3.94
C ILE A 121 3.57 18.91 5.21
N ALA A 122 3.95 18.36 6.34
CA ALA A 122 3.31 18.64 7.64
C ALA A 122 1.78 18.44 7.54
N ASP A 123 0.99 19.46 7.81
CA ASP A 123 -0.46 19.43 7.84
C ASP A 123 -1.12 19.76 6.49
N PHE A 124 -0.33 20.02 5.45
CA PHE A 124 -0.82 20.44 4.15
C PHE A 124 -0.55 19.38 3.08
N THR A 125 -1.58 19.05 2.31
CA THR A 125 -1.42 18.26 1.11
C THR A 125 -1.60 19.16 -0.11
N PHE A 126 -0.52 19.35 -0.84
CA PHE A 126 -0.53 20.09 -2.10
C PHE A 126 -0.98 19.17 -3.22
N VAL A 127 -1.90 19.66 -4.03
CA VAL A 127 -2.45 18.95 -5.18
C VAL A 127 -2.14 19.73 -6.45
N VAL A 128 -1.49 19.07 -7.40
CA VAL A 128 -1.17 19.65 -8.70
C VAL A 128 -1.92 18.89 -9.77
N ASN A 129 -2.71 19.59 -10.57
CA ASN A 129 -3.33 19.06 -11.77
C ASN A 129 -2.46 19.47 -12.98
N THR A 130 -2.05 18.49 -13.78
CA THR A 130 -1.18 18.66 -14.95
C THR A 130 -1.93 18.48 -16.27
N SER A 131 -3.29 18.52 -16.25
CA SER A 131 -4.11 18.42 -17.46
C SER A 131 -4.07 19.71 -18.29
#